data_2ac5613bb9a3f35c8cc1302a7134fe51
#
_entry.id   2ac5613bb9a3f35c8cc1302a7134fe51
#
_cell.length_a   1.000
_cell.length_b   1.000
_cell.length_c   1.000
_cell.angle_alpha   90.00
_cell.angle_beta   90.00
_cell.angle_gamma   90.00
#
_symmetry.space_group_name_H-M   'P 1'
#
loop_
_entity.id
_entity.type
_entity.pdbx_description
1 polymer ?
#
loop_
_entity_poly.entity_id
_entity_poly.type
_entity_poly.pdbx_seq_one_letter_code
_entity_poly.pdbx_strand_id
1 'polypeptide(L)'
;VEEHTRENIIRIMKELHYTPSQTARNLSMKSSSTVGVIVPEISNTFFGELFSGVEEITKRHNLSLLYSGNDNDMDTDYKALDMMKMQRVRGLLYIPAVNYSALGVLDKLQRKLDRMNCPIVCMDRDIGLKCDIVHFDDQSAVRKAVLALANEGHRKIAIIIGDKENILSVQRFEGYLEGLKKAGIPYDEDLVFRGTYTRVSGYQVTKQMIAKSKQPTAVITCNNLLSKGYIQAVCEHTHGKTDMYTHIGLDEIDMMQYLGIPYNCIQRDAYELGHSAAELLIKRLEQPDETFQHMILNSPLVHQTF
;
A
#
# COMPACT_ATOMS: atom_id res chain seq x y z
N VAL A 1 -33.11 -23.98 21.28
CA VAL A 1 -32.59 -25.06 22.14
C VAL A 1 -32.80 -24.59 23.59
N GLU A 2 -33.46 -25.43 24.41
CA GLU A 2 -33.66 -25.11 25.81
C GLU A 2 -32.32 -24.92 26.53
N GLU A 3 -32.28 -23.98 27.52
CA GLU A 3 -31.06 -23.56 28.22
C GLU A 3 -30.28 -24.76 28.81
N HIS A 4 -30.99 -25.67 29.46
CA HIS A 4 -30.43 -26.89 30.03
C HIS A 4 -29.80 -27.84 28.97
N THR A 5 -30.37 -27.96 27.79
CA THR A 5 -29.80 -28.74 26.69
C THR A 5 -28.51 -28.08 26.16
N ARG A 6 -28.49 -26.76 26.09
CA ARG A 6 -27.31 -25.99 25.67
C ARG A 6 -26.14 -26.17 26.66
N GLU A 7 -26.42 -26.09 27.96
CA GLU A 7 -25.40 -26.27 29.00
C GLU A 7 -24.80 -27.69 28.97
N ASN A 8 -25.64 -28.71 28.82
CA ASN A 8 -25.19 -30.09 28.68
C ASN A 8 -24.31 -30.32 27.45
N ILE A 9 -24.69 -29.74 26.30
CA ILE A 9 -23.86 -29.83 25.08
C ILE A 9 -22.50 -29.16 25.33
N ILE A 10 -22.47 -27.95 25.92
CA ILE A 10 -21.21 -27.23 26.21
C ILE A 10 -20.34 -28.04 27.18
N ARG A 11 -20.91 -28.67 28.19
CA ARG A 11 -20.20 -29.53 29.15
C ARG A 11 -19.56 -30.73 28.44
N ILE A 12 -20.34 -31.48 27.66
CA ILE A 12 -19.86 -32.65 26.89
C ILE A 12 -18.78 -32.26 25.88
N MET A 13 -18.93 -31.13 25.19
CA MET A 13 -17.90 -30.60 24.28
C MET A 13 -16.58 -30.35 25.02
N LYS A 14 -16.62 -29.77 26.22
CA LYS A 14 -15.41 -29.55 27.04
C LYS A 14 -14.79 -30.87 27.50
N GLU A 15 -15.60 -31.83 27.98
CA GLU A 15 -15.13 -33.14 28.42
C GLU A 15 -14.47 -33.94 27.30
N LEU A 16 -15.01 -33.85 26.07
CA LEU A 16 -14.48 -34.54 24.91
C LEU A 16 -13.40 -33.75 24.15
N HIS A 17 -12.99 -32.58 24.65
CA HIS A 17 -12.11 -31.64 23.92
C HIS A 17 -12.57 -31.39 22.48
N TYR A 18 -13.88 -31.44 22.24
CA TYR A 18 -14.44 -31.23 20.92
C TYR A 18 -14.43 -29.77 20.54
N THR A 19 -13.66 -29.42 19.49
CA THR A 19 -13.67 -28.10 18.87
C THR A 19 -14.55 -28.14 17.62
N PRO A 20 -15.69 -27.39 17.59
CA PRO A 20 -16.52 -27.34 16.38
C PRO A 20 -15.72 -26.91 15.17
N SER A 21 -15.89 -27.61 14.06
CA SER A 21 -15.28 -27.20 12.79
C SER A 21 -15.84 -25.85 12.37
N GLN A 22 -14.96 -24.87 12.17
CA GLN A 22 -15.34 -23.53 11.67
C GLN A 22 -16.05 -23.64 10.32
N THR A 23 -15.61 -24.56 9.46
CA THR A 23 -16.25 -24.84 8.16
C THR A 23 -17.69 -25.33 8.31
N ALA A 24 -17.95 -26.25 9.26
CA ALA A 24 -19.28 -26.74 9.53
C ALA A 24 -20.18 -25.63 10.14
N ARG A 25 -19.62 -24.79 10.98
CA ARG A 25 -20.32 -23.64 11.57
C ARG A 25 -20.67 -22.58 10.51
N ASN A 26 -19.72 -22.25 9.62
CA ASN A 26 -19.93 -21.32 8.52
C ASN A 26 -21.00 -21.84 7.54
N LEU A 27 -21.04 -23.15 7.26
CA LEU A 27 -22.10 -23.81 6.46
C LEU A 27 -23.47 -23.69 7.14
N SER A 28 -23.55 -23.93 8.44
CA SER A 28 -24.77 -23.85 9.23
C SER A 28 -25.32 -22.42 9.33
N MET A 29 -24.44 -21.43 9.51
CA MET A 29 -24.81 -20.02 9.69
C MET A 29 -24.95 -19.24 8.37
N LYS A 30 -24.62 -19.85 7.22
CA LYS A 30 -24.56 -19.21 5.88
C LYS A 30 -23.69 -17.93 5.84
N SER A 31 -22.83 -17.73 6.83
CA SER A 31 -21.94 -16.57 6.92
C SER A 31 -20.55 -17.01 7.34
N SER A 32 -19.54 -16.55 6.63
CA SER A 32 -18.13 -16.70 7.02
C SER A 32 -17.77 -15.68 8.09
N SER A 33 -16.88 -16.04 9.02
CA SER A 33 -16.24 -15.09 9.94
C SER A 33 -14.85 -14.67 9.46
N THR A 34 -14.53 -14.91 8.18
CA THR A 34 -13.21 -14.65 7.62
C THR A 34 -13.25 -13.48 6.64
N VAL A 35 -12.40 -12.51 6.84
CA VAL A 35 -12.12 -11.41 5.90
C VAL A 35 -10.88 -11.77 5.09
N GLY A 36 -10.96 -11.64 3.77
CA GLY A 36 -9.83 -11.77 2.87
C GLY A 36 -9.00 -10.49 2.83
N VAL A 37 -7.69 -10.62 2.77
CA VAL A 37 -6.75 -9.50 2.57
C VAL A 37 -5.79 -9.88 1.47
N ILE A 38 -5.80 -9.14 0.36
CA ILE A 38 -4.87 -9.29 -0.75
C ILE A 38 -4.02 -8.03 -0.82
N VAL A 39 -2.71 -8.18 -0.65
CA VAL A 39 -1.71 -7.11 -0.78
C VAL A 39 -0.53 -7.63 -1.58
N PRO A 40 0.35 -6.74 -2.12
CA PRO A 40 1.48 -7.19 -2.96
C PRO A 40 2.42 -8.16 -2.26
N GLU A 41 2.97 -7.78 -1.12
CA GLU A 41 3.94 -8.57 -0.38
C GLU A 41 3.96 -8.19 1.10
N ILE A 42 3.97 -9.15 1.99
CA ILE A 42 4.00 -8.88 3.45
C ILE A 42 5.41 -8.54 3.97
N SER A 43 6.44 -8.81 3.18
CA SER A 43 7.83 -8.51 3.54
C SER A 43 8.16 -7.02 3.51
N ASN A 44 7.38 -6.22 2.79
CA ASN A 44 7.48 -4.77 2.82
C ASN A 44 6.78 -4.24 4.07
N THR A 45 7.53 -3.51 4.92
CA THR A 45 7.04 -2.95 6.19
C THR A 45 5.75 -2.15 6.03
N PHE A 46 5.57 -1.40 4.93
CA PHE A 46 4.34 -0.69 4.62
C PHE A 46 3.10 -1.58 4.67
N PHE A 47 3.15 -2.76 4.04
CA PHE A 47 2.02 -3.70 4.06
C PHE A 47 1.89 -4.43 5.40
N GLY A 48 2.98 -4.60 6.14
CA GLY A 48 2.94 -5.13 7.51
C GLY A 48 2.19 -4.20 8.47
N GLU A 49 2.45 -2.90 8.40
CA GLU A 49 1.75 -1.87 9.20
C GLU A 49 0.27 -1.77 8.80
N LEU A 50 -0.01 -1.76 7.49
CA LEU A 50 -1.38 -1.82 6.97
C LEU A 50 -2.13 -3.03 7.55
N PHE A 51 -1.50 -4.20 7.53
CA PHE A 51 -2.09 -5.42 8.08
C PHE A 51 -2.37 -5.30 9.59
N SER A 52 -1.50 -4.61 10.34
CA SER A 52 -1.72 -4.34 11.77
C SER A 52 -2.97 -3.48 12.01
N GLY A 53 -3.20 -2.45 11.20
CA GLY A 53 -4.42 -1.63 11.26
C GLY A 53 -5.68 -2.44 10.94
N VAL A 54 -5.61 -3.31 9.91
CA VAL A 54 -6.71 -4.23 9.57
C VAL A 54 -6.99 -5.21 10.73
N GLU A 55 -5.94 -5.77 11.33
CA GLU A 55 -6.05 -6.75 12.39
C GLU A 55 -6.74 -6.18 13.64
N GLU A 56 -6.45 -4.94 13.99
CA GLU A 56 -7.08 -4.27 15.13
C GLU A 56 -8.61 -4.24 14.98
N ILE A 57 -9.12 -3.80 13.84
CA ILE A 57 -10.57 -3.69 13.59
C ILE A 57 -11.21 -5.07 13.50
N THR A 58 -10.60 -6.00 12.77
CA THR A 58 -11.17 -7.35 12.61
C THR A 58 -11.22 -8.13 13.91
N LYS A 59 -10.24 -7.96 14.80
CA LYS A 59 -10.28 -8.52 16.17
C LYS A 59 -11.44 -7.97 16.99
N ARG A 60 -11.71 -6.67 16.94
CA ARG A 60 -12.84 -6.05 17.65
C ARG A 60 -14.19 -6.64 17.23
N HIS A 61 -14.29 -7.07 15.96
CA HIS A 61 -15.50 -7.67 15.39
C HIS A 61 -15.49 -9.21 15.38
N ASN A 62 -14.54 -9.86 16.08
CA ASN A 62 -14.39 -11.32 16.11
C ASN A 62 -14.29 -11.96 14.73
N LEU A 63 -13.61 -11.30 13.79
CA LEU A 63 -13.33 -11.80 12.45
C LEU A 63 -11.90 -12.34 12.36
N SER A 64 -11.73 -13.41 11.58
CA SER A 64 -10.42 -13.95 11.24
C SER A 64 -9.92 -13.37 9.93
N LEU A 65 -8.61 -13.31 9.73
CA LEU A 65 -8.00 -12.84 8.49
C LEU A 65 -7.48 -14.01 7.65
N LEU A 66 -7.67 -13.93 6.35
CA LEU A 66 -7.09 -14.80 5.34
C LEU A 66 -6.24 -13.95 4.39
N TYR A 67 -4.94 -14.13 4.44
CA TYR A 67 -3.98 -13.40 3.63
C TYR A 67 -3.66 -14.12 2.30
N SER A 68 -3.45 -13.34 1.23
CA SER A 68 -2.78 -13.78 0.00
C SER A 68 -1.93 -12.67 -0.58
N GLY A 69 -0.71 -12.98 -1.02
CA GLY A 69 0.10 -12.08 -1.82
C GLY A 69 -0.32 -12.13 -3.29
N ASN A 70 -0.19 -11.00 -4.01
CA ASN A 70 -0.37 -10.96 -5.47
C ASN A 70 0.93 -10.61 -6.23
N ASP A 71 2.03 -10.32 -5.51
CA ASP A 71 3.37 -10.02 -6.05
C ASP A 71 3.36 -8.91 -7.14
N ASN A 72 2.34 -8.04 -7.14
CA ASN A 72 2.08 -7.08 -8.20
C ASN A 72 1.92 -7.70 -9.60
N ASP A 73 1.62 -8.99 -9.68
CA ASP A 73 1.42 -9.74 -10.90
C ASP A 73 -0.07 -10.07 -11.12
N MET A 74 -0.58 -9.82 -12.33
CA MET A 74 -2.01 -9.98 -12.63
C MET A 74 -2.49 -11.44 -12.56
N ASP A 75 -1.66 -12.40 -12.97
CA ASP A 75 -2.04 -13.82 -12.95
C ASP A 75 -2.09 -14.33 -11.52
N THR A 76 -1.15 -13.91 -10.69
CA THR A 76 -1.14 -14.19 -9.25
C THR A 76 -2.31 -13.52 -8.55
N ASP A 77 -2.64 -12.28 -8.92
CA ASP A 77 -3.79 -11.53 -8.42
C ASP A 77 -5.11 -12.24 -8.71
N TYR A 78 -5.31 -12.71 -9.95
CA TYR A 78 -6.49 -13.51 -10.30
C TYR A 78 -6.59 -14.82 -9.50
N LYS A 79 -5.47 -15.51 -9.25
CA LYS A 79 -5.44 -16.73 -8.43
C LYS A 79 -5.80 -16.43 -6.97
N ALA A 80 -5.28 -15.30 -6.42
CA ALA A 80 -5.62 -14.84 -5.09
C ALA A 80 -7.13 -14.57 -4.95
N LEU A 81 -7.73 -13.87 -5.91
CA LEU A 81 -9.17 -13.62 -5.94
C LEU A 81 -9.99 -14.91 -6.04
N ASP A 82 -9.56 -15.88 -6.87
CA ASP A 82 -10.24 -17.19 -6.94
C ASP A 82 -10.17 -17.96 -5.61
N MET A 83 -9.03 -17.92 -4.95
CA MET A 83 -8.84 -18.51 -3.62
C MET A 83 -9.80 -17.86 -2.60
N MET A 84 -9.85 -16.52 -2.53
CA MET A 84 -10.77 -15.80 -1.62
C MET A 84 -12.22 -16.18 -1.86
N LYS A 85 -12.61 -16.30 -3.15
CA LYS A 85 -13.96 -16.74 -3.54
C LYS A 85 -14.24 -18.17 -3.10
N MET A 86 -13.31 -19.11 -3.30
CA MET A 86 -13.45 -20.51 -2.86
C MET A 86 -13.57 -20.61 -1.34
N GLN A 87 -12.86 -19.80 -0.59
CA GLN A 87 -12.91 -19.71 0.87
C GLN A 87 -14.17 -18.99 1.38
N ARG A 88 -14.98 -18.42 0.47
CA ARG A 88 -16.21 -17.69 0.81
C ARG A 88 -15.98 -16.62 1.87
N VAL A 89 -14.95 -15.79 1.68
CA VAL A 89 -14.68 -14.71 2.62
C VAL A 89 -15.90 -13.80 2.77
N ARG A 90 -16.12 -13.28 3.97
CA ARG A 90 -17.24 -12.40 4.30
C ARG A 90 -17.13 -11.02 3.67
N GLY A 91 -15.90 -10.57 3.49
CA GLY A 91 -15.53 -9.31 2.83
C GLY A 91 -14.08 -9.39 2.36
N LEU A 92 -13.69 -8.48 1.49
CA LEU A 92 -12.36 -8.45 0.89
C LEU A 92 -11.75 -7.06 1.03
N LEU A 93 -10.56 -6.98 1.61
CA LEU A 93 -9.65 -5.85 1.56
C LEU A 93 -8.62 -6.11 0.47
N TYR A 94 -8.51 -5.22 -0.52
CA TYR A 94 -7.85 -5.54 -1.76
C TYR A 94 -6.95 -4.42 -2.27
N ILE A 95 -5.66 -4.72 -2.44
CA ILE A 95 -4.74 -3.89 -3.22
C ILE A 95 -4.54 -4.57 -4.57
N PRO A 96 -5.07 -4.02 -5.68
CA PRO A 96 -4.93 -4.61 -7.00
C PRO A 96 -3.46 -4.59 -7.46
N ALA A 97 -3.06 -5.55 -8.29
CA ALA A 97 -1.80 -5.49 -9.01
C ALA A 97 -1.71 -4.20 -9.86
N VAL A 98 -0.49 -3.81 -10.26
CA VAL A 98 -0.25 -2.44 -10.81
C VAL A 98 -0.58 -2.26 -12.30
N ASN A 99 -0.73 -3.34 -13.08
CA ASN A 99 -0.76 -3.27 -14.54
C ASN A 99 -2.14 -3.50 -15.15
N TYR A 100 -3.18 -2.84 -14.63
CA TYR A 100 -4.54 -2.93 -15.15
C TYR A 100 -4.90 -1.83 -16.18
N SER A 101 -3.94 -1.06 -16.66
CA SER A 101 -4.16 0.04 -17.61
C SER A 101 -4.43 -0.40 -19.06
N ALA A 102 -4.18 -1.67 -19.41
CA ALA A 102 -4.45 -2.17 -20.75
C ALA A 102 -5.97 -2.24 -21.03
N LEU A 103 -6.36 -1.93 -22.26
CA LEU A 103 -7.76 -1.88 -22.71
C LEU A 103 -8.49 -3.20 -22.42
N GLY A 104 -9.62 -3.12 -21.70
CA GLY A 104 -10.47 -4.27 -21.35
C GLY A 104 -9.99 -5.13 -20.17
N VAL A 105 -8.78 -4.89 -19.65
CA VAL A 105 -8.26 -5.64 -18.49
C VAL A 105 -8.98 -5.24 -17.21
N LEU A 106 -9.22 -3.95 -17.03
CA LEU A 106 -9.98 -3.43 -15.88
C LEU A 106 -11.42 -4.00 -15.85
N ASP A 107 -12.10 -4.06 -17.01
CA ASP A 107 -13.44 -4.65 -17.10
C ASP A 107 -13.46 -6.14 -16.74
N LYS A 108 -12.40 -6.87 -17.09
CA LYS A 108 -12.26 -8.29 -16.71
C LYS A 108 -12.09 -8.42 -15.19
N LEU A 109 -11.28 -7.56 -14.58
CA LEU A 109 -11.12 -7.52 -13.12
C LEU A 109 -12.45 -7.18 -12.44
N GLN A 110 -13.15 -6.11 -12.89
CA GLN A 110 -14.44 -5.71 -12.33
C GLN A 110 -15.45 -6.86 -12.37
N ARG A 111 -15.61 -7.52 -13.51
CA ARG A 111 -16.50 -8.70 -13.62
C ARG A 111 -16.10 -9.84 -12.67
N LYS A 112 -14.81 -9.99 -12.35
CA LYS A 112 -14.35 -10.99 -11.39
C LYS A 112 -14.72 -10.58 -9.96
N LEU A 113 -14.54 -9.33 -9.60
CA LEU A 113 -14.94 -8.77 -8.31
C LEU A 113 -16.45 -8.82 -8.10
N ASP A 114 -17.25 -8.48 -9.11
CA ASP A 114 -18.72 -8.56 -9.06
C ASP A 114 -19.23 -9.97 -8.74
N ARG A 115 -18.44 -11.00 -9.08
CA ARG A 115 -18.77 -12.42 -8.81
C ARG A 115 -18.32 -12.91 -7.43
N MET A 116 -17.69 -12.06 -6.62
CA MET A 116 -17.21 -12.45 -5.28
C MET A 116 -18.37 -12.64 -4.30
N ASN A 117 -19.52 -11.97 -4.53
CA ASN A 117 -20.69 -11.99 -3.65
C ASN A 117 -20.37 -11.57 -2.20
N CYS A 118 -19.41 -10.68 -2.03
CA CYS A 118 -19.07 -10.07 -0.74
C CYS A 118 -18.64 -8.61 -0.95
N PRO A 119 -18.76 -7.73 0.05
CA PRO A 119 -18.24 -6.38 0.02
C PRO A 119 -16.73 -6.36 -0.23
N ILE A 120 -16.29 -5.36 -1.01
CA ILE A 120 -14.89 -5.18 -1.36
C ILE A 120 -14.52 -3.72 -1.06
N VAL A 121 -13.41 -3.53 -0.37
CA VAL A 121 -12.77 -2.23 -0.20
C VAL A 121 -11.38 -2.29 -0.85
N CYS A 122 -11.17 -1.48 -1.88
CA CYS A 122 -9.85 -1.28 -2.45
C CYS A 122 -9.00 -0.38 -1.55
N MET A 123 -7.71 -0.64 -1.50
CA MET A 123 -6.74 0.10 -0.70
C MET A 123 -5.58 0.58 -1.57
N ASP A 124 -4.94 1.69 -1.17
CA ASP A 124 -3.70 2.23 -1.72
C ASP A 124 -3.77 2.70 -3.20
N ARG A 125 -4.51 2.00 -4.06
CA ARG A 125 -4.50 2.24 -5.52
C ARG A 125 -5.91 2.46 -6.05
N ASP A 126 -6.17 3.67 -6.52
CA ASP A 126 -7.37 3.93 -7.31
C ASP A 126 -7.07 3.64 -8.79
N ILE A 127 -7.63 2.56 -9.28
CA ILE A 127 -7.55 2.15 -10.69
C ILE A 127 -8.91 2.25 -11.40
N GLY A 128 -9.91 2.92 -10.76
CA GLY A 128 -11.24 3.12 -11.33
C GLY A 128 -12.21 1.95 -11.16
N LEU A 129 -12.03 1.11 -10.13
CA LEU A 129 -12.96 0.03 -9.79
C LEU A 129 -14.23 0.58 -9.13
N LYS A 130 -15.35 -0.09 -9.39
CA LYS A 130 -16.66 0.23 -8.77
C LYS A 130 -16.79 -0.50 -7.43
N CYS A 131 -16.13 0.02 -6.39
CA CYS A 131 -16.17 -0.47 -5.01
C CYS A 131 -15.80 0.67 -4.06
N ASP A 132 -15.86 0.42 -2.76
CA ASP A 132 -15.30 1.35 -1.78
C ASP A 132 -13.78 1.42 -1.95
N ILE A 133 -13.21 2.58 -1.68
CA ILE A 133 -11.75 2.79 -1.77
C ILE A 133 -11.22 3.68 -0.66
N VAL A 134 -10.06 3.33 -0.13
CA VAL A 134 -9.25 4.17 0.76
C VAL A 134 -7.84 4.23 0.18
N HIS A 135 -7.35 5.44 -0.11
CA HIS A 135 -6.02 5.61 -0.72
C HIS A 135 -5.39 6.96 -0.35
N PHE A 136 -4.16 7.18 -0.78
CA PHE A 136 -3.47 8.46 -0.70
C PHE A 136 -3.51 9.19 -2.06
N ASP A 137 -3.46 10.54 -2.03
CA ASP A 137 -3.26 11.35 -3.24
C ASP A 137 -1.76 11.38 -3.58
N ASP A 138 -1.30 10.36 -4.33
CA ASP A 138 0.09 10.19 -4.73
C ASP A 138 0.63 11.34 -5.59
N GLN A 139 -0.21 11.96 -6.44
CA GLN A 139 0.15 13.12 -7.24
C GLN A 139 0.45 14.32 -6.32
N SER A 140 -0.45 14.60 -5.37
CA SER A 140 -0.26 15.67 -4.40
C SER A 140 0.96 15.42 -3.50
N ALA A 141 1.20 14.18 -3.10
CA ALA A 141 2.33 13.79 -2.27
C ALA A 141 3.67 14.17 -2.92
N VAL A 142 3.89 13.76 -4.17
CA VAL A 142 5.14 14.10 -4.88
C VAL A 142 5.24 15.57 -5.21
N ARG A 143 4.12 16.22 -5.59
CA ARG A 143 4.09 17.68 -5.77
C ARG A 143 4.53 18.44 -4.52
N LYS A 144 4.07 18.03 -3.34
CA LYS A 144 4.51 18.62 -2.04
C LYS A 144 6.02 18.48 -1.84
N ALA A 145 6.59 17.30 -2.12
CA ALA A 145 8.03 17.05 -2.01
C ALA A 145 8.84 17.97 -2.95
N VAL A 146 8.44 18.11 -4.21
CA VAL A 146 9.10 19.02 -5.16
C VAL A 146 9.06 20.46 -4.67
N LEU A 147 7.88 20.94 -4.23
CA LEU A 147 7.71 22.32 -3.76
C LEU A 147 8.53 22.59 -2.50
N ALA A 148 8.63 21.65 -1.58
CA ALA A 148 9.46 21.77 -0.38
C ALA A 148 10.94 21.97 -0.76
N LEU A 149 11.49 21.09 -1.60
CA LEU A 149 12.86 21.21 -2.10
C LEU A 149 13.11 22.50 -2.89
N ALA A 150 12.14 22.92 -3.71
CA ALA A 150 12.24 24.16 -4.46
C ALA A 150 12.26 25.40 -3.55
N ASN A 151 11.49 25.39 -2.44
CA ASN A 151 11.49 26.45 -1.44
C ASN A 151 12.82 26.52 -0.66
N GLU A 152 13.52 25.41 -0.50
CA GLU A 152 14.89 25.34 0.06
C GLU A 152 15.96 25.79 -0.95
N GLY A 153 15.56 26.20 -2.16
CA GLY A 153 16.46 26.73 -3.19
C GLY A 153 16.97 25.71 -4.20
N HIS A 154 16.55 24.43 -4.10
CA HIS A 154 16.95 23.42 -5.07
C HIS A 154 16.32 23.68 -6.44
N ARG A 155 17.13 23.54 -7.51
CA ARG A 155 16.69 23.71 -8.90
C ARG A 155 17.00 22.50 -9.77
N LYS A 156 17.85 21.59 -9.29
CA LYS A 156 18.19 20.31 -9.91
C LYS A 156 17.67 19.20 -9.01
N ILE A 157 16.40 18.89 -9.13
CA ILE A 157 15.70 17.92 -8.31
C ILE A 157 15.54 16.63 -9.12
N ALA A 158 16.20 15.56 -8.72
CA ALA A 158 16.02 14.25 -9.34
C ALA A 158 14.83 13.50 -8.75
N ILE A 159 14.26 12.61 -9.56
CA ILE A 159 13.25 11.66 -9.10
C ILE A 159 13.67 10.22 -9.42
N ILE A 160 13.61 9.34 -8.42
CA ILE A 160 13.78 7.89 -8.56
C ILE A 160 12.40 7.25 -8.43
N ILE A 161 11.92 6.64 -9.51
CA ILE A 161 10.52 6.23 -9.67
C ILE A 161 10.45 4.87 -10.40
N GLY A 162 9.30 4.20 -10.31
CA GLY A 162 9.04 2.96 -11.04
C GLY A 162 8.93 3.12 -12.56
N ASP A 163 8.64 2.02 -13.24
CA ASP A 163 8.44 2.01 -14.69
C ASP A 163 7.22 2.85 -15.12
N LYS A 164 7.15 3.18 -16.42
CA LYS A 164 6.13 4.08 -16.98
C LYS A 164 4.73 3.47 -17.04
N GLU A 165 4.63 2.16 -16.98
CA GLU A 165 3.37 1.43 -17.18
C GLU A 165 2.62 1.24 -15.84
N ASN A 166 3.32 1.43 -14.73
CA ASN A 166 2.74 1.35 -13.40
C ASN A 166 1.91 2.59 -13.08
N ILE A 167 0.64 2.40 -12.72
CA ILE A 167 -0.30 3.51 -12.43
C ILE A 167 0.22 4.45 -11.32
N LEU A 168 0.86 3.92 -10.29
CA LEU A 168 1.47 4.75 -9.24
C LEU A 168 2.60 5.61 -9.79
N SER A 169 3.40 5.09 -10.73
CA SER A 169 4.45 5.86 -11.40
C SER A 169 3.89 6.99 -12.25
N VAL A 170 2.76 6.76 -12.91
CA VAL A 170 2.07 7.80 -13.69
C VAL A 170 1.64 8.94 -12.77
N GLN A 171 0.88 8.65 -11.72
CA GLN A 171 0.36 9.65 -10.77
C GLN A 171 1.50 10.42 -10.08
N ARG A 172 2.53 9.71 -9.58
CA ARG A 172 3.70 10.31 -8.93
C ARG A 172 4.51 11.18 -9.87
N PHE A 173 4.68 10.75 -11.12
CA PHE A 173 5.37 11.51 -12.13
C PHE A 173 4.61 12.78 -12.55
N GLU A 174 3.30 12.71 -12.67
CA GLU A 174 2.45 13.90 -12.88
C GLU A 174 2.60 14.91 -11.73
N GLY A 175 2.64 14.43 -10.49
CA GLY A 175 2.93 15.26 -9.32
C GLY A 175 4.30 15.93 -9.38
N TYR A 176 5.32 15.22 -9.83
CA TYR A 176 6.66 15.78 -10.06
C TYR A 176 6.65 16.88 -11.11
N LEU A 177 6.05 16.65 -12.28
CA LEU A 177 5.95 17.64 -13.35
C LEU A 177 5.15 18.88 -12.91
N GLU A 178 4.03 18.68 -12.22
CA GLU A 178 3.22 19.78 -11.68
C GLU A 178 4.00 20.59 -10.65
N GLY A 179 4.74 19.92 -9.76
CA GLY A 179 5.60 20.57 -8.77
C GLY A 179 6.68 21.43 -9.41
N LEU A 180 7.41 20.90 -10.40
CA LEU A 180 8.42 21.64 -11.16
C LEU A 180 7.81 22.88 -11.84
N LYS A 181 6.68 22.69 -12.52
CA LYS A 181 5.95 23.80 -13.18
C LYS A 181 5.56 24.89 -12.20
N LYS A 182 4.99 24.55 -11.03
CA LYS A 182 4.61 25.52 -10.00
C LYS A 182 5.81 26.26 -9.39
N ALA A 183 6.97 25.58 -9.29
CA ALA A 183 8.21 26.16 -8.80
C ALA A 183 8.99 26.95 -9.87
N GLY A 184 8.51 27.00 -11.12
CA GLY A 184 9.23 27.64 -12.22
C GLY A 184 10.54 26.95 -12.59
N ILE A 185 10.66 25.62 -12.35
CA ILE A 185 11.82 24.82 -12.66
C ILE A 185 11.58 24.08 -14.00
N PRO A 186 12.44 24.25 -15.01
CA PRO A 186 12.28 23.55 -16.27
C PRO A 186 12.46 22.03 -16.08
N TYR A 187 11.65 21.26 -16.78
CA TYR A 187 11.79 19.78 -16.81
C TYR A 187 13.10 19.39 -17.48
N ASP A 188 13.79 18.42 -16.88
CA ASP A 188 15.03 17.84 -17.39
C ASP A 188 14.94 16.31 -17.27
N GLU A 189 14.92 15.64 -18.44
CA GLU A 189 14.82 14.16 -18.50
C GLU A 189 16.04 13.47 -17.88
N ASP A 190 17.20 14.12 -17.86
CA ASP A 190 18.42 13.60 -17.22
C ASP A 190 18.32 13.44 -15.71
N LEU A 191 17.31 14.08 -15.08
CA LEU A 191 17.02 13.99 -13.65
C LEU A 191 15.93 12.97 -13.32
N VAL A 192 15.44 12.21 -14.31
CA VAL A 192 14.43 11.17 -14.12
C VAL A 192 15.06 9.78 -14.20
N PHE A 193 15.06 9.07 -13.07
CA PHE A 193 15.66 7.74 -12.93
C PHE A 193 14.58 6.70 -12.72
N ARG A 194 14.38 5.81 -13.71
CA ARG A 194 13.33 4.80 -13.70
C ARG A 194 13.87 3.41 -13.42
N GLY A 195 13.10 2.65 -12.66
CA GLY A 195 13.36 1.24 -12.38
C GLY A 195 12.09 0.54 -11.93
N THR A 196 12.21 -0.52 -11.15
CA THR A 196 11.11 -1.19 -10.47
C THR A 196 11.02 -0.73 -9.01
N TYR A 197 9.86 -0.89 -8.37
CA TYR A 197 9.66 -0.52 -6.95
C TYR A 197 10.33 -1.52 -5.99
N THR A 198 11.61 -1.80 -6.18
CA THR A 198 12.41 -2.72 -5.34
C THR A 198 13.67 -2.04 -4.80
N ARG A 199 14.17 -2.52 -3.67
CA ARG A 199 15.44 -2.03 -3.08
C ARG A 199 16.62 -2.20 -4.05
N VAL A 200 16.68 -3.34 -4.75
CA VAL A 200 17.76 -3.62 -5.72
C VAL A 200 17.75 -2.60 -6.86
N SER A 201 16.57 -2.30 -7.39
CA SER A 201 16.44 -1.29 -8.45
C SER A 201 16.80 0.11 -7.94
N GLY A 202 16.32 0.51 -6.74
CA GLY A 202 16.71 1.77 -6.11
C GLY A 202 18.22 1.93 -5.97
N TYR A 203 18.91 0.88 -5.56
CA TYR A 203 20.38 0.84 -5.48
C TYR A 203 21.04 1.03 -6.85
N GLN A 204 20.61 0.26 -7.85
CA GLN A 204 21.21 0.30 -9.18
C GLN A 204 21.02 1.66 -9.87
N VAL A 205 19.80 2.21 -9.88
CA VAL A 205 19.53 3.50 -10.52
C VAL A 205 20.20 4.65 -9.79
N THR A 206 20.39 4.57 -8.47
CA THR A 206 21.15 5.56 -7.70
C THR A 206 22.63 5.52 -8.07
N LYS A 207 23.23 4.35 -8.24
CA LYS A 207 24.63 4.26 -8.74
C LYS A 207 24.77 4.87 -10.13
N GLN A 208 23.80 4.67 -11.03
CA GLN A 208 23.78 5.33 -12.33
C GLN A 208 23.69 6.85 -12.21
N MET A 209 22.85 7.36 -11.28
CA MET A 209 22.73 8.78 -10.99
C MET A 209 24.03 9.37 -10.50
N ILE A 210 24.69 8.73 -9.54
CA ILE A 210 25.99 9.17 -8.97
C ILE A 210 27.09 9.20 -10.04
N ALA A 211 27.05 8.29 -11.00
CA ALA A 211 28.04 8.23 -12.08
C ALA A 211 27.87 9.30 -13.18
N LYS A 212 26.71 9.99 -13.24
CA LYS A 212 26.50 11.05 -14.22
C LYS A 212 27.35 12.29 -13.90
N SER A 213 27.80 13.00 -14.93
CA SER A 213 28.54 14.28 -14.77
C SER A 213 27.65 15.41 -14.27
N LYS A 214 26.36 15.39 -14.63
CA LYS A 214 25.36 16.37 -14.18
C LYS A 214 24.66 15.85 -12.93
N GLN A 215 25.11 16.34 -11.78
CA GLN A 215 24.57 15.91 -10.49
C GLN A 215 23.31 16.69 -10.10
N PRO A 216 22.29 16.05 -9.50
CA PRO A 216 21.20 16.73 -8.81
C PRO A 216 21.73 17.40 -7.54
N THR A 217 20.96 18.32 -6.95
CA THR A 217 21.19 18.87 -5.60
C THR A 217 20.20 18.29 -4.59
N ALA A 218 19.11 17.75 -5.08
CA ALA A 218 18.09 17.07 -4.26
C ALA A 218 17.51 15.87 -5.00
N VAL A 219 17.03 14.88 -4.24
CA VAL A 219 16.49 13.62 -4.78
C VAL A 219 15.18 13.28 -4.10
N ILE A 220 14.19 12.88 -4.89
CA ILE A 220 12.92 12.30 -4.42
C ILE A 220 12.91 10.81 -4.77
N THR A 221 12.59 9.96 -3.80
CA THR A 221 12.41 8.51 -4.02
C THR A 221 10.95 8.13 -3.79
N CYS A 222 10.36 7.41 -4.74
CA CYS A 222 8.92 7.23 -4.83
C CYS A 222 8.33 6.03 -4.08
N ASN A 223 9.05 5.38 -3.18
CA ASN A 223 8.57 4.50 -2.12
C ASN A 223 9.71 4.16 -1.14
N ASN A 224 9.37 3.48 -0.03
CA ASN A 224 10.34 3.07 0.98
C ASN A 224 11.43 2.11 0.46
N LEU A 225 11.12 1.22 -0.49
CA LEU A 225 12.10 0.28 -1.04
C LEU A 225 13.12 0.98 -1.94
N LEU A 226 12.68 1.92 -2.78
CA LEU A 226 13.57 2.78 -3.57
C LEU A 226 14.44 3.64 -2.65
N SER A 227 13.86 4.19 -1.57
CA SER A 227 14.60 4.96 -0.56
C SER A 227 15.68 4.12 0.12
N LYS A 228 15.38 2.88 0.52
CA LYS A 228 16.37 1.95 1.10
C LYS A 228 17.51 1.66 0.13
N GLY A 229 17.21 1.44 -1.14
CA GLY A 229 18.24 1.25 -2.18
C GLY A 229 19.08 2.49 -2.43
N TYR A 230 18.46 3.67 -2.47
CA TYR A 230 19.11 4.96 -2.59
C TYR A 230 20.08 5.20 -1.43
N ILE A 231 19.62 5.06 -0.19
CA ILE A 231 20.45 5.25 1.01
C ILE A 231 21.64 4.31 0.98
N GLN A 232 21.44 3.03 0.64
CA GLN A 232 22.53 2.07 0.51
C GLN A 232 23.59 2.53 -0.47
N ALA A 233 23.21 2.95 -1.68
CA ALA A 233 24.15 3.37 -2.71
C ALA A 233 24.90 4.64 -2.34
N VAL A 234 24.22 5.62 -1.71
CA VAL A 234 24.84 6.85 -1.21
C VAL A 234 25.82 6.54 -0.09
N CYS A 235 25.45 5.74 0.91
CA CYS A 235 26.34 5.33 2.00
C CYS A 235 27.59 4.62 1.51
N GLU A 236 27.48 3.71 0.54
CA GLU A 236 28.65 3.05 -0.06
C GLU A 236 29.57 4.05 -0.76
N HIS A 237 29.02 4.99 -1.51
CA HIS A 237 29.80 6.00 -2.23
C HIS A 237 30.49 7.01 -1.29
N THR A 238 29.84 7.40 -0.21
CA THR A 238 30.29 8.44 0.73
C THR A 238 31.00 7.88 1.96
N HIS A 239 31.27 6.59 2.01
CA HIS A 239 31.85 5.90 3.17
C HIS A 239 31.04 6.10 4.47
N GLY A 240 29.71 5.95 4.38
CA GLY A 240 28.80 5.94 5.53
C GLY A 240 27.99 7.21 5.76
N LYS A 241 28.13 8.24 4.92
CA LYS A 241 27.31 9.46 5.02
C LYS A 241 26.04 9.33 4.17
N THR A 242 24.93 9.94 4.61
CA THR A 242 23.64 9.96 3.91
C THR A 242 23.30 11.33 3.30
N ASP A 243 24.08 12.35 3.58
CA ASP A 243 23.83 13.76 3.29
C ASP A 243 24.44 14.28 1.98
N MET A 244 24.79 13.39 1.06
CA MET A 244 25.31 13.77 -0.27
C MET A 244 24.35 14.64 -1.07
N TYR A 245 23.06 14.38 -0.94
CA TYR A 245 21.98 15.15 -1.56
C TYR A 245 20.89 15.41 -0.52
N THR A 246 20.19 16.55 -0.61
CA THR A 246 18.95 16.73 0.12
C THR A 246 17.93 15.69 -0.38
N HIS A 247 17.34 14.92 0.52
CA HIS A 247 16.50 13.77 0.15
C HIS A 247 15.13 13.86 0.80
N ILE A 248 14.10 13.58 0.00
CA ILE A 248 12.73 13.33 0.49
C ILE A 248 12.27 11.99 -0.08
N GLY A 249 11.94 11.05 0.80
CA GLY A 249 11.32 9.78 0.41
C GLY A 249 9.79 9.84 0.42
N LEU A 250 9.12 8.94 -0.30
CA LEU A 250 7.76 8.54 0.02
C LEU A 250 7.85 7.35 0.98
N ASP A 251 7.01 7.39 2.00
CA ASP A 251 6.96 6.45 3.13
C ASP A 251 8.12 6.59 4.12
N GLU A 252 7.85 6.21 5.34
CA GLU A 252 8.83 6.15 6.41
C GLU A 252 9.79 4.98 6.27
N ILE A 253 10.94 5.10 6.91
CA ILE A 253 11.91 4.02 7.12
C ILE A 253 12.27 4.03 8.61
N ASP A 254 11.60 3.22 9.41
CA ASP A 254 11.75 3.16 10.87
C ASP A 254 13.21 3.04 11.31
N MET A 255 14.02 2.27 10.57
CA MET A 255 15.43 2.07 10.88
C MET A 255 16.21 3.38 10.93
N MET A 256 15.82 4.41 10.15
CA MET A 256 16.48 5.71 10.18
C MET A 256 16.31 6.38 11.53
N GLN A 257 15.11 6.28 12.12
CA GLN A 257 14.83 6.78 13.46
C GLN A 257 15.65 6.06 14.53
N TYR A 258 15.70 4.72 14.49
CA TYR A 258 16.46 3.93 15.46
C TYR A 258 17.97 4.20 15.39
N LEU A 259 18.47 4.53 14.20
CA LEU A 259 19.89 4.85 14.01
C LEU A 259 20.23 6.33 14.28
N GLY A 260 19.24 7.19 14.58
CA GLY A 260 19.45 8.62 14.73
C GLY A 260 19.89 9.32 13.45
N ILE A 261 19.47 8.80 12.27
CA ILE A 261 19.81 9.37 10.97
C ILE A 261 18.62 10.21 10.48
N PRO A 262 18.80 11.53 10.24
CA PRO A 262 17.73 12.38 9.72
C PRO A 262 17.17 11.84 8.40
N TYR A 263 15.85 11.76 8.31
CA TYR A 263 15.16 11.29 7.11
C TYR A 263 13.89 12.10 6.90
N ASN A 264 13.81 12.79 5.76
CA ASN A 264 12.63 13.55 5.38
C ASN A 264 11.76 12.68 4.48
N CYS A 265 10.47 12.62 4.76
CA CYS A 265 9.54 11.86 3.92
C CYS A 265 8.15 12.50 3.83
N ILE A 266 7.46 12.22 2.75
CA ILE A 266 6.01 12.32 2.71
C ILE A 266 5.48 11.06 3.40
N GLN A 267 4.94 11.22 4.58
CA GLN A 267 4.41 10.12 5.39
C GLN A 267 3.06 9.68 4.83
N ARG A 268 2.97 8.43 4.42
CA ARG A 268 1.73 7.74 4.11
C ARG A 268 1.51 6.71 5.20
N ASP A 269 0.62 7.03 6.14
CA ASP A 269 0.34 6.18 7.30
C ASP A 269 -0.35 4.88 6.86
N ALA A 270 0.43 3.82 6.74
CA ALA A 270 -0.05 2.53 6.28
C ALA A 270 -0.97 1.85 7.30
N TYR A 271 -0.72 2.06 8.60
CA TYR A 271 -1.61 1.56 9.65
C TYR A 271 -2.98 2.21 9.53
N GLU A 272 -3.05 3.54 9.39
CA GLU A 272 -4.31 4.27 9.21
C GLU A 272 -5.05 3.85 7.93
N LEU A 273 -4.31 3.57 6.85
CA LEU A 273 -4.89 3.02 5.63
C LEU A 273 -5.60 1.69 5.88
N GLY A 274 -4.94 0.76 6.57
CA GLY A 274 -5.50 -0.54 6.91
C GLY A 274 -6.69 -0.44 7.87
N HIS A 275 -6.56 0.40 8.89
CA HIS A 275 -7.59 0.66 9.90
C HIS A 275 -8.86 1.24 9.25
N SER A 276 -8.73 2.34 8.51
CA SER A 276 -9.84 3.00 7.82
C SER A 276 -10.53 2.09 6.79
N ALA A 277 -9.74 1.29 6.04
CA ALA A 277 -10.30 0.34 5.08
C ALA A 277 -11.08 -0.79 5.77
N ALA A 278 -10.59 -1.28 6.90
CA ALA A 278 -11.31 -2.30 7.67
C ALA A 278 -12.60 -1.74 8.30
N GLU A 279 -12.58 -0.52 8.86
CA GLU A 279 -13.80 0.14 9.36
C GLU A 279 -14.84 0.32 8.24
N LEU A 280 -14.39 0.77 7.07
CA LEU A 280 -15.27 0.92 5.91
C LEU A 280 -15.86 -0.42 5.46
N LEU A 281 -15.08 -1.51 5.49
CA LEU A 281 -15.57 -2.86 5.21
C LEU A 281 -16.62 -3.30 6.23
N ILE A 282 -16.40 -3.07 7.52
CA ILE A 282 -17.39 -3.39 8.57
C ILE A 282 -18.68 -2.61 8.33
N LYS A 283 -18.58 -1.31 8.08
CA LYS A 283 -19.75 -0.48 7.75
C LYS A 283 -20.49 -1.02 6.53
N ARG A 284 -19.80 -1.42 5.48
CA ARG A 284 -20.39 -2.01 4.27
C ARG A 284 -21.09 -3.35 4.54
N LEU A 285 -20.56 -4.16 5.46
CA LEU A 285 -21.19 -5.40 5.89
C LEU A 285 -22.50 -5.18 6.64
N GLU A 286 -22.64 -4.06 7.34
CA GLU A 286 -23.86 -3.68 8.08
C GLU A 286 -24.87 -2.92 7.20
N GLN A 287 -24.37 -2.16 6.22
CA GLN A 287 -25.16 -1.28 5.35
C GLN A 287 -24.79 -1.50 3.87
N PRO A 288 -25.20 -2.64 3.27
CA PRO A 288 -24.76 -3.06 1.94
C PRO A 288 -25.24 -2.14 0.80
N ASP A 289 -26.35 -1.46 0.97
CA ASP A 289 -27.03 -0.67 -0.07
C ASP A 289 -26.56 0.81 -0.14
N GLU A 290 -25.63 1.23 0.72
CA GLU A 290 -25.06 2.58 0.63
C GLU A 290 -24.25 2.78 -0.67
N THR A 291 -24.14 4.02 -1.12
CA THR A 291 -23.24 4.39 -2.24
C THR A 291 -21.78 4.10 -1.89
N PHE A 292 -20.97 3.75 -2.89
CA PHE A 292 -19.53 3.53 -2.68
C PHE A 292 -18.86 4.81 -2.14
N GLN A 293 -17.98 4.62 -1.19
CA GLN A 293 -17.22 5.68 -0.56
C GLN A 293 -15.81 5.74 -1.13
N HIS A 294 -15.31 6.96 -1.31
CA HIS A 294 -13.96 7.24 -1.78
C HIS A 294 -13.27 8.09 -0.73
N MET A 295 -12.37 7.49 0.05
CA MET A 295 -11.66 8.13 1.15
C MET A 295 -10.22 8.40 0.77
N ILE A 296 -9.80 9.66 0.84
CA ILE A 296 -8.41 10.08 0.59
C ILE A 296 -7.78 10.44 1.92
N LEU A 297 -6.70 9.72 2.26
CA LEU A 297 -5.95 9.97 3.48
C LEU A 297 -4.90 11.06 3.27
N ASN A 298 -4.59 11.78 4.34
CA ASN A 298 -3.58 12.84 4.31
C ASN A 298 -2.17 12.25 4.23
N SER A 299 -1.28 12.95 3.52
CA SER A 299 0.15 12.61 3.40
C SER A 299 0.98 13.86 3.74
N PRO A 300 1.28 14.11 5.03
CA PRO A 300 2.11 15.24 5.44
C PRO A 300 3.57 15.03 5.05
N LEU A 301 4.29 16.14 4.84
CA LEU A 301 5.75 16.14 4.83
C LEU A 301 6.23 16.13 6.30
N VAL A 302 7.01 15.14 6.63
CA VAL A 302 7.60 14.98 7.97
C VAL A 302 9.11 15.18 7.86
N HIS A 303 9.62 16.10 8.69
CA HIS A 303 11.05 16.28 8.90
C HIS A 303 11.43 15.56 10.19
N GLN A 304 12.12 14.43 10.06
CA GLN A 304 12.65 13.74 11.23
C GLN A 304 13.98 14.42 11.61
N THR A 305 13.90 15.34 12.55
CA THR A 305 15.07 15.92 13.24
C THR A 305 15.19 15.24 14.60
N PHE A 306 16.39 14.82 14.98
CA PHE A 306 16.70 14.24 16.29
C PHE A 306 17.34 15.29 17.18
#